data_a8d49cbe9286ac2729bf334a8e07ec52
#
_entry.id   a8d49cbe9286ac2729bf334a8e07ec52
#
_cell.length_a   1.000
_cell.length_b   1.000
_cell.length_c   1.000
_cell.angle_alpha   90.00
_cell.angle_beta   90.00
_cell.angle_gamma   90.00
#
_symmetry.space_group_name_H-M   'P 1'
#
loop_
_entity.id
_entity.type
_entity.pdbx_description
1 polymer ?
#
loop_
_entity_poly.entity_id
_entity_poly.type
_entity_poly.pdbx_seq_one_letter_code
_entity_poly.pdbx_strand_id
1 'polypeptide(L)'
;MTKKKLTNAEKGWERGVIASKIANDLPHASYVNLGIGMPELVSQHIKDDREIIYHSENGLLGMGPTPNENEIDFDLINAGKKPVTILPGGSFCHHADSFSMIRGGHIDYCVLGAMEVSMNGDLANWSTGKGIPAVGGAMDLVAGAKNVFVMTQHLTKEGKPKLVEKCTLPLTGSGVVSSCLLYTSDAADE
;
A
#
# COMPACT_ATOMS: atom_id res chain seq x y z
N MET A 1 -8.93 -18.38 30.59
CA MET A 1 -7.87 -17.38 30.44
C MET A 1 -8.49 -16.13 29.82
N THR A 2 -8.73 -15.10 30.59
CA THR A 2 -9.32 -13.84 30.14
C THR A 2 -8.26 -13.10 29.29
N LYS A 3 -8.54 -12.90 28.00
CA LYS A 3 -7.66 -12.08 27.14
C LYS A 3 -7.63 -10.66 27.72
N LYS A 4 -6.47 -10.23 28.21
CA LYS A 4 -6.25 -8.85 28.67
C LYS A 4 -6.60 -7.91 27.51
N LYS A 5 -7.56 -7.01 27.70
CA LYS A 5 -7.88 -5.98 26.71
C LYS A 5 -6.69 -5.00 26.68
N LEU A 6 -6.02 -4.88 25.56
CA LEU A 6 -4.93 -3.91 25.37
C LEU A 6 -5.47 -2.49 25.55
N THR A 7 -4.70 -1.63 26.19
CA THR A 7 -4.96 -0.19 26.27
C THR A 7 -4.82 0.45 24.88
N ASN A 8 -5.28 1.68 24.68
CA ASN A 8 -5.12 2.37 23.40
C ASN A 8 -3.64 2.58 23.04
N ALA A 9 -2.77 2.81 24.02
CA ALA A 9 -1.33 2.89 23.83
C ALA A 9 -0.71 1.54 23.39
N GLU A 10 -1.23 0.41 23.90
CA GLU A 10 -0.79 -0.93 23.48
C GLU A 10 -1.36 -1.39 22.14
N LYS A 11 -2.39 -0.70 21.60
CA LYS A 11 -3.03 -1.04 20.31
C LYS A 11 -2.34 -0.43 19.11
N GLY A 12 -1.53 0.57 19.35
CA GLY A 12 -0.92 1.33 18.30
C GLY A 12 -1.87 2.34 17.62
N TRP A 13 -1.38 3.17 16.63
CA TRP A 13 -2.21 4.13 15.90
C TRP A 13 -3.28 3.42 15.08
N GLU A 14 -4.39 4.05 14.88
CA GLU A 14 -5.41 3.54 13.98
C GLU A 14 -4.93 3.60 12.52
N ARG A 15 -5.49 2.74 11.68
CA ARG A 15 -5.13 2.63 10.27
C ARG A 15 -5.23 3.97 9.53
N GLY A 16 -6.24 4.78 9.86
CA GLY A 16 -6.43 6.11 9.29
C GLY A 16 -5.28 7.08 9.62
N VAL A 17 -4.71 7.00 10.82
CA VAL A 17 -3.57 7.84 11.22
C VAL A 17 -2.32 7.48 10.40
N ILE A 18 -2.06 6.19 10.21
CA ILE A 18 -0.94 5.74 9.36
C ILE A 18 -1.17 6.19 7.91
N ALA A 19 -2.38 6.00 7.38
CA ALA A 19 -2.74 6.43 6.04
C ALA A 19 -2.55 7.95 5.85
N SER A 20 -2.95 8.75 6.85
CA SER A 20 -2.77 10.21 6.83
C SER A 20 -1.30 10.62 6.84
N LYS A 21 -0.44 9.91 7.59
CA LYS A 21 1.01 10.18 7.58
C LYS A 21 1.60 9.93 6.19
N ILE A 22 1.31 8.77 5.59
CA ILE A 22 1.76 8.47 4.22
C ILE A 22 1.23 9.50 3.23
N ALA A 23 -0.05 9.86 3.31
CA ALA A 23 -0.64 10.87 2.44
C ALA A 23 0.08 12.23 2.53
N ASN A 24 0.55 12.62 3.72
CA ASN A 24 1.32 13.83 3.91
C ASN A 24 2.73 13.76 3.31
N ASP A 25 3.32 12.57 3.23
CA ASP A 25 4.67 12.35 2.70
C ASP A 25 4.70 12.24 1.17
N LEU A 26 3.55 12.01 0.52
CA LEU A 26 3.45 11.96 -0.95
C LEU A 26 3.59 13.38 -1.53
N PRO A 27 4.55 13.65 -2.44
CA PRO A 27 4.70 14.94 -3.09
C PRO A 27 3.55 15.27 -4.04
N HIS A 28 3.29 16.56 -4.27
CA HIS A 28 2.36 17.02 -5.30
C HIS A 28 2.77 16.50 -6.70
N ALA A 29 1.80 16.22 -7.55
CA ALA A 29 1.94 15.70 -8.91
C ALA A 29 2.66 14.33 -9.02
N SER A 30 2.61 13.52 -7.95
CA SER A 30 3.18 12.17 -7.96
C SER A 30 2.25 11.14 -8.60
N TYR A 31 2.82 10.19 -9.33
CA TYR A 31 2.15 8.98 -9.79
C TYR A 31 2.26 7.91 -8.71
N VAL A 32 1.12 7.49 -8.16
CA VAL A 32 1.08 6.62 -6.98
C VAL A 32 0.24 5.37 -7.24
N ASN A 33 0.82 4.20 -6.97
CA ASN A 33 0.08 2.95 -6.93
C ASN A 33 -0.20 2.57 -5.47
N LEU A 34 -1.45 2.29 -5.15
CA LEU A 34 -1.87 1.84 -3.83
C LEU A 34 -2.17 0.33 -3.87
N GLY A 35 -1.45 -0.42 -3.06
CA GLY A 35 -1.72 -1.84 -2.85
C GLY A 35 -3.09 -2.09 -2.22
N ILE A 36 -3.61 -3.29 -2.43
CA ILE A 36 -4.93 -3.72 -1.96
C ILE A 36 -5.02 -3.67 -0.43
N GLY A 37 -6.17 -3.22 0.07
CA GLY A 37 -6.52 -3.24 1.49
C GLY A 37 -6.13 -1.96 2.23
N MET A 38 -5.25 -2.04 3.22
CA MET A 38 -4.90 -0.90 4.06
C MET A 38 -4.28 0.28 3.28
N PRO A 39 -3.40 0.09 2.30
CA PRO A 39 -2.85 1.18 1.49
C PRO A 39 -3.90 2.02 0.76
N GLU A 40 -5.05 1.46 0.38
CA GLU A 40 -6.13 2.20 -0.30
C GLU A 40 -6.66 3.36 0.56
N LEU A 41 -6.54 3.28 1.89
CA LEU A 41 -6.98 4.34 2.80
C LEU A 41 -6.17 5.64 2.61
N VAL A 42 -4.98 5.58 2.04
CA VAL A 42 -4.14 6.76 1.81
C VAL A 42 -4.84 7.79 0.94
N SER A 43 -5.59 7.34 -0.09
CA SER A 43 -6.34 8.22 -0.98
C SER A 43 -7.38 9.09 -0.28
N GLN A 44 -7.90 8.64 0.86
CA GLN A 44 -8.92 9.36 1.64
C GLN A 44 -8.34 10.50 2.49
N HIS A 45 -7.01 10.60 2.59
CA HIS A 45 -6.31 11.56 3.43
C HIS A 45 -5.47 12.58 2.64
N ILE A 46 -5.53 12.56 1.31
CA ILE A 46 -4.87 13.56 0.49
C ILE A 46 -5.59 14.90 0.67
N LYS A 47 -4.82 15.96 0.86
CA LYS A 47 -5.36 17.32 0.97
C LYS A 47 -5.78 17.86 -0.39
N ASP A 48 -6.81 18.71 -0.41
CA ASP A 48 -7.38 19.28 -1.64
C ASP A 48 -6.38 20.13 -2.45
N ASP A 49 -5.31 20.62 -1.82
CA ASP A 49 -4.25 21.40 -2.45
C ASP A 49 -3.18 20.51 -3.13
N ARG A 50 -3.32 19.20 -3.07
CA ARG A 50 -2.38 18.23 -3.65
C ARG A 50 -3.04 17.43 -4.78
N GLU A 51 -2.44 17.48 -5.93
CA GLU A 51 -2.75 16.60 -7.05
C GLU A 51 -1.93 15.32 -6.91
N ILE A 52 -2.60 14.17 -6.81
CA ILE A 52 -2.00 12.85 -6.84
C ILE A 52 -2.67 12.06 -7.97
N ILE A 53 -1.87 11.52 -8.87
CA ILE A 53 -2.35 10.72 -9.98
C ILE A 53 -2.30 9.24 -9.57
N TYR A 54 -3.45 8.69 -9.18
CA TYR A 54 -3.51 7.28 -8.81
C TYR A 54 -3.51 6.38 -10.02
N HIS A 55 -2.62 5.40 -9.98
CA HIS A 55 -2.51 4.31 -10.93
C HIS A 55 -3.07 3.02 -10.30
N SER A 56 -3.86 2.27 -11.07
CA SER A 56 -4.27 0.92 -10.71
C SER A 56 -3.77 -0.07 -11.76
N GLU A 57 -3.08 -1.11 -11.32
CA GLU A 57 -2.36 -2.05 -12.20
C GLU A 57 -3.24 -2.77 -13.23
N ASN A 58 -4.54 -2.82 -13.01
CA ASN A 58 -5.51 -3.37 -13.98
C ASN A 58 -5.76 -2.47 -15.20
N GLY A 59 -5.17 -1.26 -15.27
CA GLY A 59 -5.21 -0.38 -16.44
C GLY A 59 -5.90 0.96 -16.24
N LEU A 60 -5.91 1.50 -15.02
CA LEU A 60 -6.45 2.82 -14.72
C LEU A 60 -5.34 3.81 -14.38
N LEU A 61 -5.37 4.99 -14.98
CA LEU A 61 -4.56 6.13 -14.61
C LEU A 61 -5.46 7.32 -14.33
N GLY A 62 -5.27 7.98 -13.20
CA GLY A 62 -6.18 9.01 -12.70
C GLY A 62 -7.43 8.43 -12.03
N MET A 63 -7.25 7.29 -11.31
CA MET A 63 -8.31 6.70 -10.50
C MET A 63 -8.77 7.69 -9.43
N GLY A 64 -10.09 7.87 -9.33
CA GLY A 64 -10.74 8.74 -8.35
C GLY A 64 -11.26 7.97 -7.12
N PRO A 65 -12.02 8.65 -6.27
CA PRO A 65 -12.58 8.07 -5.05
C PRO A 65 -13.63 6.98 -5.35
N THR A 66 -14.02 6.26 -4.30
CA THR A 66 -15.15 5.33 -4.36
C THR A 66 -16.43 6.09 -4.68
N PRO A 67 -17.23 5.65 -5.66
CA PRO A 67 -18.50 6.30 -6.01
C PRO A 67 -19.54 6.15 -4.89
N ASN A 68 -20.57 7.02 -4.91
CA ASN A 68 -21.76 6.82 -4.09
C ASN A 68 -22.53 5.58 -4.56
N GLU A 69 -23.34 4.98 -3.68
CA GLU A 69 -24.07 3.74 -3.98
C GLU A 69 -24.90 3.79 -5.27
N ASN A 70 -25.49 4.95 -5.60
CA ASN A 70 -26.33 5.16 -6.79
C ASN A 70 -25.52 5.45 -8.07
N GLU A 71 -24.20 5.60 -7.96
CA GLU A 71 -23.29 5.97 -9.05
C GLU A 71 -22.29 4.84 -9.38
N ILE A 72 -22.46 3.67 -8.75
CA ILE A 72 -21.57 2.53 -8.95
C ILE A 72 -21.68 2.02 -10.37
N ASP A 73 -20.55 2.06 -11.08
CA ASP A 73 -20.32 1.32 -12.31
C ASP A 73 -19.55 0.04 -11.96
N PHE A 74 -20.20 -1.12 -12.14
CA PHE A 74 -19.59 -2.42 -11.80
C PHE A 74 -18.50 -2.85 -12.76
N ASP A 75 -18.38 -2.22 -13.93
CA ASP A 75 -17.31 -2.45 -14.89
C ASP A 75 -16.09 -1.57 -14.59
N LEU A 76 -16.24 -0.53 -13.74
CA LEU A 76 -15.18 0.38 -13.33
C LEU A 76 -14.68 0.04 -11.92
N ILE A 77 -13.69 -0.85 -11.87
CA ILE A 77 -13.12 -1.35 -10.61
C ILE A 77 -11.60 -1.19 -10.59
N ASN A 78 -11.03 -1.05 -9.41
CA ASN A 78 -9.59 -1.10 -9.20
C ASN A 78 -9.05 -2.54 -9.18
N ALA A 79 -7.74 -2.71 -9.07
CA ALA A 79 -7.09 -4.03 -8.96
C ALA A 79 -7.57 -4.83 -7.73
N GLY A 80 -8.06 -4.16 -6.69
CA GLY A 80 -8.69 -4.76 -5.50
C GLY A 80 -10.15 -5.16 -5.69
N LYS A 81 -10.69 -5.05 -6.92
CA LYS A 81 -12.09 -5.36 -7.27
C LYS A 81 -13.12 -4.46 -6.55
N LYS A 82 -12.72 -3.25 -6.19
CA LYS A 82 -13.61 -2.27 -5.59
C LYS A 82 -14.03 -1.23 -6.62
N PRO A 83 -15.32 -0.83 -6.64
CA PRO A 83 -15.78 0.26 -7.48
C PRO A 83 -14.99 1.55 -7.22
N VAL A 84 -14.61 2.23 -8.28
CA VAL A 84 -13.91 3.51 -8.26
C VAL A 84 -14.51 4.46 -9.28
N THR A 85 -14.16 5.73 -9.20
CA THR A 85 -14.41 6.72 -10.25
C THR A 85 -13.13 6.98 -11.04
N ILE A 86 -13.26 7.73 -12.14
CA ILE A 86 -12.11 8.25 -12.87
C ILE A 86 -12.17 9.78 -12.83
N LEU A 87 -11.04 10.40 -12.53
CA LEU A 87 -10.93 11.86 -12.50
C LEU A 87 -10.86 12.44 -13.91
N PRO A 88 -11.27 13.72 -14.11
CA PRO A 88 -11.07 14.40 -15.39
C PRO A 88 -9.59 14.32 -15.82
N GLY A 89 -9.35 13.90 -17.07
CA GLY A 89 -8.00 13.64 -17.59
C GLY A 89 -7.46 12.24 -17.29
N GLY A 90 -8.19 11.44 -16.53
CA GLY A 90 -7.84 10.03 -16.34
C GLY A 90 -8.01 9.21 -17.61
N SER A 91 -7.37 8.06 -17.70
CA SER A 91 -7.36 7.21 -18.88
C SER A 91 -7.39 5.72 -18.53
N PHE A 92 -7.87 4.95 -19.50
CA PHE A 92 -7.82 3.50 -19.49
C PHE A 92 -6.72 3.02 -20.40
N CYS A 93 -5.99 2.01 -20.00
CA CYS A 93 -4.98 1.38 -20.83
C CYS A 93 -5.07 -0.14 -20.74
N HIS A 94 -4.44 -0.82 -21.68
CA HIS A 94 -4.34 -2.27 -21.61
C HIS A 94 -3.50 -2.68 -20.40
N HIS A 95 -3.84 -3.82 -19.80
CA HIS A 95 -3.14 -4.36 -18.62
C HIS A 95 -1.61 -4.46 -18.84
N ALA A 96 -1.17 -4.87 -20.02
CA ALA A 96 0.25 -4.93 -20.34
C ALA A 96 0.93 -3.55 -20.36
N ASP A 97 0.23 -2.51 -20.84
CA ASP A 97 0.74 -1.13 -20.86
C ASP A 97 0.86 -0.59 -19.43
N SER A 98 -0.11 -0.90 -18.56
CA SER A 98 -0.08 -0.58 -17.14
C SER A 98 1.18 -1.16 -16.47
N PHE A 99 1.48 -2.45 -16.71
CA PHE A 99 2.69 -3.07 -16.20
C PHE A 99 3.97 -2.53 -16.86
N SER A 100 3.90 -2.09 -18.12
CA SER A 100 5.02 -1.41 -18.77
C SER A 100 5.34 -0.07 -18.11
N MET A 101 4.32 0.68 -17.67
CA MET A 101 4.52 1.91 -16.89
C MET A 101 5.23 1.61 -15.57
N ILE A 102 4.82 0.57 -14.85
CA ILE A 102 5.48 0.15 -13.60
C ILE A 102 6.95 -0.19 -13.87
N ARG A 103 7.21 -1.13 -14.79
CA ARG A 103 8.56 -1.63 -15.12
C ARG A 103 9.46 -0.55 -15.73
N GLY A 104 8.87 0.42 -16.41
CA GLY A 104 9.56 1.57 -17.00
C GLY A 104 9.94 2.66 -16.00
N GLY A 105 9.63 2.50 -14.70
CA GLY A 105 9.94 3.49 -13.67
C GLY A 105 9.08 4.74 -13.72
N HIS A 106 7.87 4.65 -14.30
CA HIS A 106 6.95 5.78 -14.40
C HIS A 106 6.04 5.96 -13.18
N ILE A 107 6.11 5.05 -12.21
CA ILE A 107 5.40 5.15 -10.93
C ILE A 107 6.38 5.72 -9.89
N ASP A 108 6.04 6.87 -9.32
CA ASP A 108 6.91 7.55 -8.35
C ASP A 108 6.87 6.86 -6.98
N TYR A 109 5.69 6.43 -6.56
CA TYR A 109 5.48 5.77 -5.27
C TYR A 109 4.57 4.55 -5.43
N CYS A 110 4.92 3.46 -4.78
CA CYS A 110 3.95 2.43 -4.46
C CYS A 110 3.84 2.28 -2.94
N VAL A 111 2.61 2.12 -2.46
CA VAL A 111 2.31 1.88 -1.05
C VAL A 111 1.80 0.47 -0.89
N LEU A 112 2.50 -0.36 -0.16
CA LEU A 112 2.20 -1.79 -0.03
C LEU A 112 2.02 -2.21 1.43
N GLY A 113 1.19 -3.21 1.64
CA GLY A 113 1.14 -3.91 2.92
C GLY A 113 2.32 -4.87 3.08
N ALA A 114 2.64 -5.25 4.33
CA ALA A 114 3.66 -6.23 4.62
C ALA A 114 3.23 -7.29 5.64
N MET A 115 3.80 -8.48 5.49
CA MET A 115 3.82 -9.53 6.50
C MET A 115 5.08 -9.42 7.34
N GLU A 116 6.24 -9.20 6.69
CA GLU A 116 7.52 -8.90 7.32
C GLU A 116 8.28 -7.85 6.50
N VAL A 117 9.04 -7.00 7.20
CA VAL A 117 10.04 -6.09 6.63
C VAL A 117 11.33 -6.26 7.41
N SER A 118 12.45 -6.43 6.71
CA SER A 118 13.75 -6.54 7.39
C SER A 118 14.40 -5.18 7.60
N MET A 119 15.38 -5.12 8.50
CA MET A 119 16.21 -3.93 8.74
C MET A 119 16.99 -3.48 7.49
N ASN A 120 17.21 -4.39 6.54
CA ASN A 120 17.88 -4.10 5.27
C ASN A 120 16.93 -3.66 4.15
N GLY A 121 15.63 -3.48 4.45
CA GLY A 121 14.63 -3.08 3.46
C GLY A 121 14.10 -4.22 2.61
N ASP A 122 14.28 -5.49 3.02
CA ASP A 122 13.62 -6.61 2.34
C ASP A 122 12.14 -6.61 2.66
N LEU A 123 11.31 -6.97 1.68
CA LEU A 123 9.85 -7.05 1.81
C LEU A 123 9.37 -8.48 1.59
N ALA A 124 8.55 -8.97 2.50
CA ALA A 124 7.77 -10.19 2.36
C ALA A 124 6.29 -9.88 2.56
N ASN A 125 5.47 -9.98 1.50
CA ASN A 125 4.06 -9.61 1.56
C ASN A 125 3.10 -10.52 0.78
N TRP A 126 3.57 -11.63 0.21
CA TRP A 126 2.76 -12.45 -0.68
C TRP A 126 2.49 -13.87 -0.19
N SER A 127 3.34 -14.43 0.68
CA SER A 127 3.21 -15.81 1.14
C SER A 127 3.54 -15.95 2.61
N THR A 128 2.71 -16.69 3.32
CA THR A 128 2.98 -17.15 4.69
C THR A 128 3.69 -18.50 4.73
N GLY A 129 4.13 -19.02 3.58
CA GLY A 129 4.69 -20.37 3.44
C GLY A 129 3.63 -21.47 3.43
N LYS A 130 2.33 -21.13 3.41
CA LYS A 130 1.22 -22.09 3.36
C LYS A 130 0.43 -21.93 2.06
N GLY A 131 0.04 -23.07 1.46
CA GLY A 131 -0.75 -23.09 0.22
C GLY A 131 0.10 -22.85 -1.04
N ILE A 132 -0.57 -22.49 -2.12
CA ILE A 132 0.05 -22.15 -3.42
C ILE A 132 -0.29 -20.69 -3.72
N PRO A 133 0.40 -19.74 -3.10
CA PRO A 133 0.17 -18.32 -3.34
C PRO A 133 0.86 -17.87 -4.63
N ALA A 134 0.38 -16.76 -5.21
CA ALA A 134 1.05 -16.07 -6.30
C ALA A 134 1.52 -14.70 -5.82
N VAL A 135 2.74 -14.30 -6.21
CA VAL A 135 3.30 -13.00 -5.83
C VAL A 135 2.54 -11.84 -6.48
N GLY A 136 1.91 -12.08 -7.63
CA GLY A 136 1.11 -11.08 -8.35
C GLY A 136 1.92 -9.87 -8.79
N GLY A 137 1.25 -8.72 -8.94
CA GLY A 137 1.84 -7.46 -9.36
C GLY A 137 2.78 -6.81 -8.34
N ALA A 138 2.79 -7.26 -7.09
CA ALA A 138 3.66 -6.72 -6.05
C ALA A 138 5.15 -6.82 -6.44
N MET A 139 5.55 -7.88 -7.13
CA MET A 139 6.92 -8.06 -7.61
C MET A 139 7.33 -6.96 -8.60
N ASP A 140 6.45 -6.63 -9.54
CA ASP A 140 6.70 -5.58 -10.53
C ASP A 140 6.72 -4.20 -9.86
N LEU A 141 5.81 -3.94 -8.91
CA LEU A 141 5.74 -2.69 -8.16
C LEU A 141 7.02 -2.43 -7.37
N VAL A 142 7.53 -3.42 -6.64
CA VAL A 142 8.77 -3.23 -5.85
C VAL A 142 10.02 -3.12 -6.70
N ALA A 143 10.00 -3.65 -7.92
CA ALA A 143 11.12 -3.58 -8.85
C ALA A 143 11.12 -2.30 -9.69
N GLY A 144 9.93 -1.76 -10.01
CA GLY A 144 9.76 -0.69 -10.98
C GLY A 144 9.39 0.67 -10.38
N ALA A 145 8.72 0.76 -9.24
CA ALA A 145 8.43 2.04 -8.62
C ALA A 145 9.71 2.70 -8.07
N LYS A 146 9.80 4.03 -8.17
CA LYS A 146 10.98 4.77 -7.68
C LYS A 146 11.10 4.73 -6.16
N ASN A 147 9.96 4.68 -5.46
CA ASN A 147 9.90 4.61 -4.00
C ASN A 147 8.86 3.57 -3.57
N VAL A 148 9.26 2.70 -2.67
CA VAL A 148 8.40 1.68 -2.07
C VAL A 148 8.13 2.04 -0.62
N PHE A 149 6.90 2.48 -0.34
CA PHE A 149 6.43 2.74 1.01
C PHE A 149 5.69 1.52 1.54
N VAL A 150 5.99 1.14 2.76
CA VAL A 150 5.27 0.06 3.43
C VAL A 150 4.36 0.62 4.50
N MET A 151 3.11 0.18 4.47
CA MET A 151 2.09 0.48 5.45
C MET A 151 1.64 -0.80 6.14
N THR A 152 2.04 -1.01 7.39
CA THR A 152 1.68 -2.22 8.12
C THR A 152 1.52 -1.98 9.62
N GLN A 153 0.82 -2.89 10.30
CA GLN A 153 0.80 -2.92 11.75
C GLN A 153 2.12 -3.48 12.27
N HIS A 154 2.59 -2.98 13.42
CA HIS A 154 3.85 -3.45 14.02
C HIS A 154 3.82 -4.95 14.36
N LEU A 155 2.69 -5.43 14.86
CA LEU A 155 2.55 -6.80 15.34
C LEU A 155 1.59 -7.61 14.46
N THR A 156 1.82 -8.90 14.37
CA THR A 156 0.86 -9.88 13.85
C THR A 156 -0.30 -10.06 14.84
N LYS A 157 -1.32 -10.80 14.42
CA LYS A 157 -2.44 -11.18 15.31
C LYS A 157 -1.99 -11.98 16.53
N GLU A 158 -0.88 -12.69 16.40
CA GLU A 158 -0.25 -13.51 17.45
C GLU A 158 0.74 -12.72 18.32
N GLY A 159 0.87 -11.40 18.10
CA GLY A 159 1.76 -10.52 18.85
C GLY A 159 3.24 -10.58 18.46
N LYS A 160 3.57 -11.14 17.29
CA LYS A 160 4.95 -11.16 16.77
C LYS A 160 5.26 -9.87 15.99
N PRO A 161 6.46 -9.30 16.12
CA PRO A 161 6.85 -8.14 15.33
C PRO A 161 6.90 -8.47 13.83
N LYS A 162 6.47 -7.52 13.00
CA LYS A 162 6.59 -7.60 11.53
C LYS A 162 7.84 -6.90 11.02
N LEU A 163 8.41 -5.98 11.80
CA LEU A 163 9.75 -5.48 11.56
C LEU A 163 10.73 -6.44 12.21
N VAL A 164 11.58 -7.04 11.40
CA VAL A 164 12.48 -8.13 11.81
C VAL A 164 13.91 -7.82 11.37
N GLU A 165 14.89 -8.44 12.01
CA GLU A 165 16.28 -8.33 11.58
C GLU A 165 16.48 -8.90 10.17
N LYS A 166 15.88 -10.07 9.91
CA LYS A 166 15.85 -10.73 8.61
C LYS A 166 14.51 -11.39 8.39
N CYS A 167 13.94 -11.22 7.18
CA CYS A 167 12.68 -11.88 6.83
C CYS A 167 12.82 -13.40 6.89
N THR A 168 11.81 -14.04 7.46
CA THR A 168 11.67 -15.50 7.51
C THR A 168 10.71 -16.02 6.45
N LEU A 169 9.83 -15.16 5.95
CA LEU A 169 8.89 -15.46 4.88
C LEU A 169 9.52 -15.24 3.49
N PRO A 170 8.97 -15.86 2.44
CA PRO A 170 9.44 -15.67 1.07
C PRO A 170 9.39 -14.19 0.66
N LEU A 171 10.51 -13.69 0.15
CA LEU A 171 10.64 -12.29 -0.23
C LEU A 171 9.83 -11.96 -1.48
N THR A 172 9.26 -10.75 -1.50
CA THR A 172 8.74 -10.07 -2.68
C THR A 172 9.87 -9.33 -3.39
N GLY A 173 10.76 -8.70 -2.62
CA GLY A 173 11.96 -8.04 -3.10
C GLY A 173 12.98 -7.84 -1.98
N SER A 174 14.26 -7.75 -2.34
CA SER A 174 15.36 -7.55 -1.40
C SER A 174 15.90 -6.12 -1.49
N GLY A 175 16.00 -5.43 -0.35
CA GLY A 175 16.49 -4.06 -0.28
C GLY A 175 15.63 -3.03 -1.01
N VAL A 176 14.33 -3.30 -1.19
CA VAL A 176 13.43 -2.49 -2.02
C VAL A 176 12.67 -1.42 -1.24
N VAL A 177 12.51 -1.59 0.07
CA VAL A 177 11.70 -0.68 0.90
C VAL A 177 12.44 0.63 1.13
N SER A 178 11.89 1.72 0.59
CA SER A 178 12.42 3.08 0.76
C SER A 178 12.01 3.69 2.10
N SER A 179 10.79 3.40 2.55
CA SER A 179 10.25 3.86 3.84
C SER A 179 9.26 2.85 4.39
N CYS A 180 9.35 2.56 5.67
CA CYS A 180 8.40 1.70 6.35
C CYS A 180 7.74 2.50 7.47
N LEU A 181 6.45 2.84 7.27
CA LEU A 181 5.63 3.48 8.28
C LEU A 181 5.01 2.38 9.14
N LEU A 182 5.74 2.11 10.19
CA LEU A 182 5.30 1.23 11.24
C LEU A 182 4.60 2.01 12.32
N TYR A 183 3.68 1.30 12.83
CA TYR A 183 2.93 1.68 13.95
C TYR A 183 3.58 1.16 15.23
N THR A 184 4.20 2.05 15.99
CA THR A 184 4.53 1.86 17.41
C THR A 184 4.02 3.06 18.16
N SER A 185 3.35 2.82 19.28
CA SER A 185 2.75 3.86 20.10
C SER A 185 3.73 4.80 20.81
N ASP A 186 5.04 4.54 20.82
CA ASP A 186 5.89 5.20 21.80
C ASP A 186 7.29 5.61 21.35
N ALA A 187 7.65 5.59 20.06
CA ALA A 187 9.04 5.84 19.68
C ALA A 187 9.26 7.03 18.71
N ALA A 188 8.24 7.80 18.38
CA ALA A 188 8.34 8.87 17.39
C ALA A 188 8.03 10.27 17.93
N ASP A 189 7.81 10.43 19.20
CA ASP A 189 7.51 11.72 19.83
C ASP A 189 8.62 12.21 20.79
N GLU A 190 9.86 11.69 20.66
CA GLU A 190 11.04 12.26 21.32
C GLU A 190 12.02 12.86 20.30
#